data_5ac95a8770794b6faa3386bb0c999d64
#
_entry.id   5ac95a8770794b6faa3386bb0c999d64
#
_cell.length_a   1.000
_cell.length_b   1.000
_cell.length_c   1.000
_cell.angle_alpha   90.00
_cell.angle_beta   90.00
_cell.angle_gamma   90.00
#
_symmetry.space_group_name_H-M   'P 1'
#
loop_
_entity.id
_entity.type
_entity.pdbx_description
1 polymer ?
#
loop_
_entity_poly.entity_id
_entity_poly.type
_entity_poly.pdbx_seq_one_letter_code
_entity_poly.pdbx_strand_id
1 'polypeptide(L)'
;MWNGQCRNSKSWNQEIMKYKHTKFFISLLCVTALVTALTFILKNTIPQTITPFWPLLILFFDAINVIVYFMTIKVKSKNDINKTTHFHMLITIMKLIVYLAIVATYAIMFSDDSKTFIISFLLYYLCFTFFETFVKLKINN
;
A
#
# COMPACT_ATOMS: atom_id res chain seq x y z
N MET A 1 -7.01 -30.80 -33.95
CA MET A 1 -8.11 -30.61 -33.01
C MET A 1 -7.64 -30.17 -31.59
N TRP A 2 -6.38 -30.23 -31.28
CA TRP A 2 -5.84 -29.87 -29.93
C TRP A 2 -5.30 -28.43 -29.80
N ASN A 3 -5.17 -27.67 -30.87
CA ASN A 3 -4.57 -26.33 -30.82
C ASN A 3 -5.47 -25.18 -30.39
N GLY A 4 -6.79 -25.43 -30.26
CA GLY A 4 -7.74 -24.41 -29.85
C GLY A 4 -7.83 -24.18 -28.34
N GLN A 5 -7.61 -25.23 -27.57
CA GLN A 5 -7.77 -25.18 -26.10
C GLN A 5 -6.63 -24.50 -25.38
N CYS A 6 -5.40 -24.61 -25.87
CA CYS A 6 -4.23 -23.93 -25.29
C CYS A 6 -4.22 -22.42 -25.55
N ARG A 7 -4.80 -21.98 -26.66
CA ARG A 7 -4.89 -20.54 -26.99
C ARG A 7 -5.93 -19.83 -26.10
N ASN A 8 -6.97 -20.51 -25.72
CA ASN A 8 -8.03 -19.95 -24.88
C ASN A 8 -7.59 -19.80 -23.42
N SER A 9 -6.81 -20.74 -22.90
CA SER A 9 -6.32 -20.67 -21.51
C SER A 9 -5.34 -19.50 -21.28
N LYS A 10 -4.52 -19.13 -22.26
CA LYS A 10 -3.63 -17.97 -22.18
C LYS A 10 -4.37 -16.64 -22.19
N SER A 11 -5.44 -16.52 -23.01
CA SER A 11 -6.25 -15.30 -23.04
C SER A 11 -7.05 -15.12 -21.77
N TRP A 12 -7.62 -16.18 -21.22
CA TRP A 12 -8.31 -16.16 -19.92
C TRP A 12 -7.39 -15.74 -18.76
N ASN A 13 -6.19 -16.26 -18.72
CA ASN A 13 -5.20 -15.87 -17.71
C ASN A 13 -4.77 -14.40 -17.81
N GLN A 14 -4.68 -13.87 -19.02
CA GLN A 14 -4.37 -12.46 -19.24
C GLN A 14 -5.52 -11.54 -18.84
N GLU A 15 -6.75 -11.91 -19.12
CA GLU A 15 -7.94 -11.15 -18.71
C GLU A 15 -8.13 -11.15 -17.18
N ILE A 16 -7.93 -12.29 -16.53
CA ILE A 16 -8.00 -12.40 -15.07
C ILE A 16 -6.90 -11.56 -14.41
N MET A 17 -5.69 -11.55 -14.98
CA MET A 17 -4.60 -10.70 -14.48
C MET A 17 -4.92 -9.21 -14.66
N LYS A 18 -5.39 -8.78 -15.81
CA LYS A 18 -5.85 -7.40 -16.04
C LYS A 18 -6.92 -6.97 -15.05
N TYR A 19 -7.90 -7.81 -14.81
CA TYR A 19 -8.99 -7.54 -13.88
C TYR A 19 -8.51 -7.37 -12.43
N LYS A 20 -7.55 -8.21 -11.99
CA LYS A 20 -6.93 -8.09 -10.67
C LYS A 20 -6.12 -6.81 -10.52
N HIS A 21 -5.38 -6.41 -11.54
CA HIS A 21 -4.63 -5.15 -11.54
C HIS A 21 -5.55 -3.94 -11.44
N THR A 22 -6.61 -3.91 -12.23
CA THR A 22 -7.58 -2.80 -12.22
C THR A 22 -8.26 -2.68 -10.86
N LYS A 23 -8.68 -3.78 -10.25
CA LYS A 23 -9.29 -3.78 -8.91
C LYS A 23 -8.34 -3.24 -7.85
N PHE A 24 -7.07 -3.61 -7.90
CA PHE A 24 -6.07 -3.10 -6.95
C PHE A 24 -5.90 -1.58 -7.07
N PHE A 25 -5.75 -1.06 -8.30
CA PHE A 25 -5.60 0.38 -8.52
C PHE A 25 -6.84 1.18 -8.11
N ILE A 26 -8.03 0.69 -8.43
CA ILE A 26 -9.29 1.33 -8.00
C ILE A 26 -9.38 1.34 -6.47
N SER A 27 -9.03 0.24 -5.85
CA SER A 27 -9.04 0.11 -4.39
C SER A 27 -8.04 1.06 -3.73
N LEU A 28 -6.82 1.15 -4.27
CA LEU A 28 -5.79 2.09 -3.81
C LEU A 28 -6.28 3.54 -3.94
N LEU A 29 -6.85 3.89 -5.07
CA LEU A 29 -7.37 5.23 -5.33
C LEU A 29 -8.53 5.60 -4.39
N CYS A 30 -9.43 4.66 -4.08
CA CYS A 30 -10.49 4.84 -3.09
C CYS A 30 -9.93 5.16 -1.71
N VAL A 31 -8.87 4.46 -1.30
CA VAL A 31 -8.25 4.69 0.02
C VAL A 31 -7.53 6.01 0.08
N THR A 32 -6.78 6.32 -0.95
CA THR A 32 -6.11 7.63 -1.03
C THR A 32 -7.12 8.76 -0.94
N ALA A 33 -8.25 8.67 -1.64
CA ALA A 33 -9.34 9.63 -1.56
C ALA A 33 -9.95 9.71 -0.14
N LEU A 34 -10.17 8.55 0.50
CA LEU A 34 -10.71 8.48 1.86
C LEU A 34 -9.74 9.08 2.88
N VAL A 35 -8.46 8.74 2.81
CA VAL A 35 -7.41 9.30 3.69
C VAL A 35 -7.26 10.79 3.48
N THR A 36 -7.31 11.27 2.24
CA THR A 36 -7.24 12.70 1.90
C THR A 36 -8.44 13.46 2.49
N ALA A 37 -9.65 12.92 2.33
CA ALA A 37 -10.86 13.51 2.91
C ALA A 37 -10.79 13.56 4.45
N LEU A 38 -10.34 12.47 5.06
CA LEU A 38 -10.17 12.38 6.52
C LEU A 38 -9.13 13.39 7.02
N THR A 39 -8.03 13.56 6.30
CA THR A 39 -6.99 14.55 6.59
C THR A 39 -7.52 15.97 6.49
N PHE A 40 -8.34 16.24 5.48
CA PHE A 40 -8.94 17.57 5.30
C PHE A 40 -9.90 17.91 6.46
N ILE A 41 -10.70 16.94 6.91
CA ILE A 41 -11.60 17.09 8.06
C ILE A 41 -10.79 17.32 9.34
N LEU A 42 -9.74 16.51 9.59
CA LEU A 42 -8.88 16.67 10.75
C LEU A 42 -8.17 18.02 10.75
N LYS A 43 -7.67 18.47 9.62
CA LYS A 43 -7.01 19.76 9.49
C LYS A 43 -7.94 20.92 9.81
N ASN A 44 -9.23 20.81 9.48
CA ASN A 44 -10.23 21.81 9.82
C ASN A 44 -10.61 21.82 11.29
N THR A 45 -10.56 20.64 11.94
CA THR A 45 -10.96 20.47 13.34
C THR A 45 -9.80 20.71 14.31
N ILE A 46 -8.61 20.21 13.98
CA ILE A 46 -7.42 20.29 14.82
C ILE A 46 -6.20 20.59 13.95
N PRO A 47 -5.98 21.86 13.56
CA PRO A 47 -4.90 22.21 12.62
C PRO A 47 -3.49 21.91 13.14
N GLN A 48 -3.32 21.82 14.45
CA GLN A 48 -2.02 21.54 15.07
C GLN A 48 -1.58 20.07 15.00
N THR A 49 -2.47 19.15 14.60
CA THR A 49 -2.18 17.71 14.60
C THR A 49 -1.62 17.22 13.27
N ILE A 50 -1.78 18.01 12.21
CA ILE A 50 -1.38 17.60 10.86
C ILE A 50 -0.20 18.43 10.37
N THR A 51 0.87 17.73 9.99
CA THR A 51 2.06 18.38 9.40
C THR A 51 1.73 19.07 8.08
N PRO A 52 2.39 20.21 7.75
CA PRO A 52 2.22 20.87 6.46
C PRO A 52 2.61 19.98 5.25
N PHE A 53 3.43 18.96 5.48
CA PHE A 53 3.87 17.99 4.46
C PHE A 53 2.93 16.79 4.25
N TRP A 54 1.68 16.88 4.73
CA TRP A 54 0.70 15.80 4.62
C TRP A 54 0.48 15.24 3.19
N PRO A 55 0.45 16.06 2.10
CA PRO A 55 0.27 15.50 0.76
C PRO A 55 1.48 14.67 0.32
N LEU A 56 2.68 15.05 0.72
CA LEU A 56 3.89 14.31 0.44
C LEU A 56 3.88 12.93 1.14
N LEU A 57 3.37 12.88 2.38
CA LEU A 57 3.22 11.63 3.12
C LEU A 57 2.26 10.66 2.42
N ILE A 58 1.10 11.14 1.98
CA ILE A 58 0.11 10.32 1.27
C ILE A 58 0.74 9.74 -0.01
N LEU A 59 1.37 10.59 -0.82
CA LEU A 59 2.03 10.17 -2.05
C LEU A 59 3.13 9.14 -1.80
N PHE A 60 3.88 9.30 -0.73
CA PHE A 60 4.91 8.37 -0.31
C PHE A 60 4.33 6.99 0.07
N PHE A 61 3.25 6.97 0.87
CA PHE A 61 2.57 5.72 1.23
C PHE A 61 2.01 5.01 -0.01
N ASP A 62 1.42 5.75 -0.94
CA ASP A 62 0.91 5.21 -2.20
C ASP A 62 2.02 4.61 -3.05
N ALA A 63 3.15 5.30 -3.19
CA ALA A 63 4.31 4.81 -3.93
C ALA A 63 4.83 3.48 -3.36
N ILE A 64 4.97 3.38 -2.05
CA ILE A 64 5.40 2.13 -1.40
C ILE A 64 4.38 1.01 -1.62
N ASN A 65 3.09 1.29 -1.52
CA ASN A 65 2.04 0.29 -1.78
C ASN A 65 2.09 -0.23 -3.22
N VAL A 66 2.33 0.64 -4.20
CA VAL A 66 2.51 0.25 -5.60
C VAL A 66 3.75 -0.63 -5.78
N ILE A 67 4.89 -0.27 -5.18
CA ILE A 67 6.12 -1.06 -5.25
C ILE A 67 5.92 -2.45 -4.65
N VAL A 68 5.32 -2.53 -3.46
CA VAL A 68 5.00 -3.80 -2.80
C VAL A 68 4.07 -4.65 -3.65
N TYR A 69 3.08 -4.05 -4.30
CA TYR A 69 2.19 -4.75 -5.21
C TYR A 69 2.93 -5.37 -6.39
N PHE A 70 3.80 -4.62 -7.07
CA PHE A 70 4.62 -5.15 -8.16
C PHE A 70 5.56 -6.27 -7.73
N MET A 71 6.18 -6.14 -6.56
CA MET A 71 7.01 -7.20 -5.98
C MET A 71 6.20 -8.48 -5.70
N THR A 72 5.01 -8.33 -5.16
CA THR A 72 4.10 -9.46 -4.86
C THR A 72 3.71 -10.22 -6.13
N ILE A 73 3.43 -9.52 -7.22
CA ILE A 73 3.09 -10.16 -8.50
C ILE A 73 4.27 -10.96 -9.05
N LYS A 74 5.47 -10.41 -9.00
CA LYS A 74 6.68 -11.09 -9.47
C LYS A 74 6.95 -12.40 -8.74
N VAL A 75 6.65 -12.45 -7.46
CA VAL A 75 6.85 -13.66 -6.63
C VAL A 75 5.75 -14.69 -6.84
N LYS A 76 4.50 -14.27 -7.01
CA LYS A 76 3.36 -15.17 -7.29
C LYS A 76 3.54 -15.98 -8.59
N SER A 77 4.35 -15.50 -9.51
CA SER A 77 4.67 -16.20 -10.77
C SER A 77 5.49 -17.49 -10.58
N LYS A 78 6.02 -17.75 -9.40
CA LYS A 78 6.86 -18.91 -9.07
C LYS A 78 6.20 -19.94 -8.17
N ASN A 79 4.97 -20.31 -8.40
CA ASN A 79 4.20 -21.51 -7.94
C ASN A 79 4.51 -22.19 -6.58
N ASP A 80 5.26 -21.57 -5.66
CA ASP A 80 5.58 -22.10 -4.35
C ASP A 80 4.82 -21.36 -3.24
N ILE A 81 3.80 -21.99 -2.68
CA ILE A 81 2.92 -21.41 -1.66
C ILE A 81 3.70 -21.03 -0.39
N ASN A 82 4.63 -21.89 0.04
CA ASN A 82 5.46 -21.62 1.22
C ASN A 82 6.40 -20.43 1.03
N LYS A 83 7.02 -20.30 -0.13
CA LYS A 83 7.87 -19.15 -0.47
C LYS A 83 7.08 -17.85 -0.54
N THR A 84 5.84 -17.91 -0.99
CA THR A 84 4.96 -16.73 -1.08
C THR A 84 4.63 -16.18 0.31
N THR A 85 4.36 -17.03 1.29
CA THR A 85 4.04 -16.61 2.67
C THR A 85 5.25 -15.99 3.36
N HIS A 86 6.43 -16.62 3.27
CA HIS A 86 7.67 -16.04 3.79
C HIS A 86 8.02 -14.71 3.14
N PHE A 87 7.81 -14.59 1.84
CA PHE A 87 8.06 -13.36 1.12
C PHE A 87 7.13 -12.21 1.55
N HIS A 88 5.86 -12.50 1.83
CA HIS A 88 4.94 -11.50 2.39
C HIS A 88 5.37 -11.01 3.77
N MET A 89 5.82 -11.91 4.63
CA MET A 89 6.38 -11.53 5.94
C MET A 89 7.62 -10.64 5.78
N LEU A 90 8.53 -11.02 4.88
CA LEU A 90 9.74 -10.25 4.61
C LEU A 90 9.43 -8.84 4.08
N ILE A 91 8.51 -8.72 3.14
CA ILE A 91 8.07 -7.41 2.62
C ILE A 91 7.48 -6.54 3.72
N THR A 92 6.67 -7.10 4.60
CA THR A 92 6.06 -6.35 5.71
C THR A 92 7.13 -5.81 6.65
N ILE A 93 8.14 -6.61 6.98
CA ILE A 93 9.27 -6.18 7.81
C ILE A 93 10.10 -5.10 7.12
N MET A 94 10.43 -5.28 5.83
CA MET A 94 11.15 -4.28 5.04
C MET A 94 10.40 -2.96 4.96
N LYS A 95 9.09 -3.01 4.76
CA LYS A 95 8.21 -1.84 4.77
C LYS A 95 8.28 -1.09 6.10
N LEU A 96 8.23 -1.81 7.22
CA LEU A 96 8.32 -1.25 8.55
C LEU A 96 9.68 -0.57 8.80
N ILE A 97 10.78 -1.19 8.38
CA ILE A 97 12.14 -0.63 8.50
C ILE A 97 12.26 0.68 7.70
N VAL A 98 11.76 0.70 6.46
CA VAL A 98 11.78 1.90 5.61
C VAL A 98 10.98 3.03 6.24
N TYR A 99 9.81 2.75 6.78
CA TYR A 99 8.98 3.74 7.46
C TYR A 99 9.66 4.31 8.70
N LEU A 100 10.27 3.43 9.51
CA LEU A 100 10.98 3.83 10.71
C LEU A 100 12.21 4.68 10.40
N ALA A 101 12.96 4.36 9.36
CA ALA A 101 14.10 5.14 8.89
C ALA A 101 13.70 6.56 8.46
N ILE A 102 12.57 6.70 7.76
CA ILE A 102 12.08 8.01 7.30
C ILE A 102 11.60 8.86 8.47
N VAL A 103 10.86 8.28 9.40
CA VAL A 103 10.42 8.98 10.61
C VAL A 103 11.62 9.44 11.44
N ALA A 104 12.62 8.58 11.62
CA ALA A 104 13.84 8.93 12.34
C ALA A 104 14.62 10.07 11.66
N THR A 105 14.78 9.99 10.33
CA THR A 105 15.45 11.04 9.55
C THR A 105 14.73 12.38 9.67
N TYR A 106 13.40 12.37 9.54
CA TYR A 106 12.62 13.59 9.66
C TYR A 106 12.68 14.19 11.08
N ALA A 107 12.58 13.34 12.11
CA ALA A 107 12.64 13.76 13.50
C ALA A 107 13.99 14.41 13.86
N ILE A 108 15.08 13.96 13.24
CA ILE A 108 16.41 14.55 13.43
C ILE A 108 16.55 15.89 12.70
N MET A 109 15.99 15.99 11.48
CA MET A 109 16.11 17.20 10.65
C MET A 109 15.18 18.34 11.12
N PHE A 110 14.01 18.01 11.62
CA PHE A 110 12.96 18.97 12.00
C PHE A 110 12.45 18.69 13.42
N SER A 111 13.24 19.03 14.43
CA SER A 111 12.93 18.74 15.83
C SER A 111 11.64 19.42 16.34
N ASP A 112 11.35 20.61 15.83
CA ASP A 112 10.20 21.41 16.31
C ASP A 112 8.84 20.82 15.87
N ASP A 113 8.77 20.26 14.65
CA ASP A 113 7.55 19.66 14.10
C ASP A 113 7.49 18.13 14.25
N SER A 114 8.52 17.52 14.87
CA SER A 114 8.66 16.07 14.94
C SER A 114 7.49 15.37 15.58
N LYS A 115 6.90 15.93 16.63
CA LYS A 115 5.72 15.34 17.33
C LYS A 115 4.50 15.27 16.42
N THR A 116 4.18 16.37 15.75
CA THR A 116 3.06 16.45 14.81
C THR A 116 3.25 15.53 13.62
N PHE A 117 4.47 15.45 13.11
CA PHE A 117 4.83 14.56 12.02
C PHE A 117 4.67 13.08 12.41
N ILE A 118 5.19 12.67 13.58
CA ILE A 118 5.08 11.29 14.06
C ILE A 118 3.62 10.88 14.25
N ILE A 119 2.79 11.74 14.83
CA ILE A 119 1.36 11.48 15.03
C ILE A 119 0.65 11.33 13.68
N SER A 120 0.87 12.24 12.74
CA SER A 120 0.30 12.17 11.39
C SER A 120 0.76 10.91 10.65
N PHE A 121 2.04 10.59 10.74
CA PHE A 121 2.62 9.41 10.12
C PHE A 121 2.02 8.11 10.68
N LEU A 122 1.90 8.01 12.00
CA LEU A 122 1.31 6.84 12.66
C LEU A 122 -0.16 6.66 12.24
N LEU A 123 -0.91 7.75 12.17
CA LEU A 123 -2.32 7.73 11.75
C LEU A 123 -2.45 7.23 10.30
N TYR A 124 -1.64 7.75 9.38
CA TYR A 124 -1.62 7.28 8.00
C TYR A 124 -1.18 5.82 7.90
N TYR A 125 -0.14 5.43 8.63
CA TYR A 125 0.33 4.05 8.68
C TYR A 125 -0.77 3.09 9.10
N LEU A 126 -1.51 3.40 10.16
CA LEU A 126 -2.64 2.59 10.63
C LEU A 126 -3.73 2.49 9.57
N CYS A 127 -4.15 3.62 8.98
CA CYS A 127 -5.18 3.65 7.94
C CYS A 127 -4.80 2.78 6.74
N PHE A 128 -3.60 2.95 6.21
CA PHE A 128 -3.13 2.18 5.06
C PHE A 128 -2.92 0.70 5.38
N THR A 129 -2.44 0.36 6.58
CA THR A 129 -2.25 -1.03 7.01
C THR A 129 -3.58 -1.76 7.20
N PHE A 130 -4.54 -1.12 7.86
CA PHE A 130 -5.90 -1.66 8.00
C PHE A 130 -6.52 -1.95 6.64
N PHE A 131 -6.38 -1.00 5.74
CA PHE A 131 -6.91 -1.14 4.41
C PHE A 131 -6.23 -2.24 3.60
N GLU A 132 -4.91 -2.29 3.61
CA GLU A 132 -4.15 -3.34 2.93
C GLU A 132 -4.58 -4.73 3.43
N THR A 133 -4.76 -4.88 4.74
CA THR A 133 -5.24 -6.11 5.35
C THR A 133 -6.67 -6.45 4.91
N PHE A 134 -7.55 -5.45 4.91
CA PHE A 134 -8.95 -5.63 4.50
C PHE A 134 -9.08 -6.05 3.03
N VAL A 135 -8.32 -5.41 2.14
CA VAL A 135 -8.29 -5.75 0.71
C VAL A 135 -7.75 -7.16 0.49
N LYS A 136 -6.69 -7.54 1.19
CA LYS A 136 -6.13 -8.90 1.10
C LYS A 136 -7.12 -9.96 1.55
N LEU A 137 -7.84 -9.73 2.64
CA LEU A 137 -8.88 -10.65 3.12
C LEU A 137 -10.02 -10.78 2.10
N LYS A 138 -10.45 -9.68 1.50
CA LYS A 138 -11.53 -9.69 0.51
C LYS A 138 -11.15 -10.35 -0.82
N ILE A 139 -9.89 -10.28 -1.21
CA ILE A 139 -9.40 -10.91 -2.45
C ILE A 139 -9.18 -12.42 -2.25
N ASN A 140 -8.90 -12.86 -1.02
CA ASN A 140 -8.68 -14.28 -0.71
C ASN A 140 -9.99 -15.07 -0.45
N ASN A 141 -11.09 -14.39 -0.22
CA ASN A 141 -12.42 -14.98 -0.16
C ASN A 141 -13.14 -14.89 -1.51
#